data_a8cab04895275875122b476522ee8313
#
_entry.id   a8cab04895275875122b476522ee8313
#
_cell.length_a   1.000
_cell.length_b   1.000
_cell.length_c   1.000
_cell.angle_alpha   90.00
_cell.angle_beta   90.00
_cell.angle_gamma   90.00
#
_symmetry.space_group_name_H-M   'P 1'
#
loop_
_entity.id
_entity.type
_entity.pdbx_description
1 polymer ?
#
loop_
_entity_poly.entity_id
_entity_poly.type
_entity_poly.pdbx_seq_one_letter_code
_entity_poly.pdbx_strand_id
1 'polypeptide(L)'
;MEFELTEEQQQIKMSVREFAESEIAPHVMEWDESQHFPVELQPKLAELGLLGVLFPEDYGGAGMGYVEYATIIEELSRVDGSVGISVAAHNSLCSNHIYQFGTEEQKQKFLAPLASGKHLGAWGLTEPSAGSDASGTKTTAVRSDGGWIVNGSKNFITHAIHADTCVAMAVTDRSKHSKGISAFVFEKGMKGFSPSKKENKLGLRASETASVVFEDCFVPDENLLGEEGLGFVNAMEILDGGRISIAALAVGIAQGAFESAVRYAQERQQFGKPISEFQAIQFKLSDMATQIDAARLLMYRAAWMKDNGKKTTKQSSMAKLFASEISVKVSEEAIQIHGGYGYTKDYPPEKYWRDAKLCTIGEGTSEIQRIIIARELLRHT
;
A
#
# COMPACT_ATOMS: atom_id res chain seq x y z
N MET A 1 17.38 3.58 -23.78
CA MET A 1 16.69 3.29 -22.51
C MET A 1 16.68 4.62 -21.77
N GLU A 2 15.51 5.19 -21.62
CA GLU A 2 15.34 6.44 -20.88
C GLU A 2 15.06 6.08 -19.43
N PHE A 3 15.78 6.70 -18.50
CA PHE A 3 15.61 6.52 -17.06
C PHE A 3 14.88 7.71 -16.43
N GLU A 4 14.75 8.80 -17.18
CA GLU A 4 14.06 10.02 -16.75
C GLU A 4 12.55 9.88 -16.96
N LEU A 5 11.79 10.49 -16.07
CA LEU A 5 10.34 10.62 -16.23
C LEU A 5 10.04 11.53 -17.43
N THR A 6 8.97 11.25 -18.16
CA THR A 6 8.46 12.13 -19.21
C THR A 6 8.04 13.47 -18.64
N GLU A 7 7.86 14.49 -19.49
CA GLU A 7 7.37 15.81 -19.04
C GLU A 7 6.02 15.71 -18.31
N GLU A 8 5.11 14.87 -18.80
CA GLU A 8 3.80 14.62 -18.19
C GLU A 8 3.95 13.96 -16.81
N GLN A 9 4.78 12.92 -16.69
CA GLN A 9 5.07 12.26 -15.43
C GLN A 9 5.73 13.19 -14.41
N GLN A 10 6.62 14.07 -14.86
CA GLN A 10 7.23 15.11 -14.01
C GLN A 10 6.19 16.12 -13.53
N GLN A 11 5.24 16.50 -14.38
CA GLN A 11 4.16 17.41 -13.99
C GLN A 11 3.24 16.78 -12.95
N ILE A 12 2.86 15.49 -13.11
CA ILE A 12 2.12 14.72 -12.11
C ILE A 12 2.90 14.72 -10.79
N LYS A 13 4.18 14.38 -10.84
CA LYS A 13 5.06 14.39 -9.66
C LYS A 13 5.05 15.72 -8.93
N MET A 14 5.19 16.85 -9.65
CA MET A 14 5.20 18.19 -9.06
C MET A 14 3.83 18.53 -8.44
N SER A 15 2.73 18.23 -9.13
CA SER A 15 1.38 18.51 -8.62
C SER A 15 1.07 17.75 -7.33
N VAL A 16 1.44 16.45 -7.29
CA VAL A 16 1.26 15.62 -6.07
C VAL A 16 2.18 16.10 -4.94
N ARG A 17 3.41 16.50 -5.26
CA ARG A 17 4.34 17.08 -4.28
C ARG A 17 3.77 18.34 -3.65
N GLU A 18 3.29 19.29 -4.46
CA GLU A 18 2.69 20.53 -3.98
C GLU A 18 1.47 20.26 -3.10
N PHE A 19 0.59 19.35 -3.53
CA PHE A 19 -0.54 18.90 -2.73
C PHE A 19 -0.10 18.32 -1.39
N ALA A 20 0.87 17.39 -1.39
CA ALA A 20 1.33 16.76 -0.17
C ALA A 20 1.99 17.76 0.80
N GLU A 21 2.74 18.72 0.30
CA GLU A 21 3.39 19.76 1.11
C GLU A 21 2.40 20.78 1.67
N SER A 22 1.33 21.12 0.93
CA SER A 22 0.34 22.10 1.37
C SER A 22 -0.75 21.49 2.27
N GLU A 23 -1.26 20.30 1.93
CA GLU A 23 -2.45 19.74 2.54
C GLU A 23 -2.16 18.64 3.57
N ILE A 24 -0.99 17.99 3.51
CA ILE A 24 -0.64 16.87 4.38
C ILE A 24 0.45 17.27 5.39
N ALA A 25 1.56 17.87 4.92
CA ALA A 25 2.73 18.14 5.77
C ALA A 25 2.42 18.92 7.06
N PRO A 26 1.51 19.93 7.08
CA PRO A 26 1.20 20.66 8.31
C PRO A 26 0.59 19.82 9.42
N HIS A 27 0.01 18.66 9.10
CA HIS A 27 -0.79 17.86 10.02
C HIS A 27 -0.17 16.51 10.40
N VAL A 28 0.92 16.11 9.74
CA VAL A 28 1.50 14.75 9.82
C VAL A 28 1.74 14.30 11.27
N MET A 29 2.39 15.12 12.08
CA MET A 29 2.74 14.74 13.46
C MET A 29 1.52 14.71 14.37
N GLU A 30 0.56 15.62 14.18
CA GLU A 30 -0.71 15.63 14.91
C GLU A 30 -1.55 14.38 14.61
N TRP A 31 -1.68 14.03 13.31
CA TRP A 31 -2.41 12.83 12.91
C TRP A 31 -1.75 11.53 13.39
N ASP A 32 -0.41 11.48 13.38
CA ASP A 32 0.32 10.33 13.91
C ASP A 32 0.08 10.18 15.42
N GLU A 33 0.20 11.24 16.19
CA GLU A 33 0.02 11.21 17.65
C GLU A 33 -1.41 10.84 18.06
N SER A 34 -2.40 11.49 17.44
CA SER A 34 -3.82 11.25 17.70
C SER A 34 -4.36 9.97 17.05
N GLN A 35 -3.59 9.35 16.14
CA GLN A 35 -4.04 8.26 15.28
C GLN A 35 -5.28 8.65 14.46
N HIS A 36 -5.38 9.92 14.05
CA HIS A 36 -6.47 10.42 13.25
C HIS A 36 -6.34 9.90 11.80
N PHE A 37 -7.40 9.26 11.28
CA PHE A 37 -7.51 8.96 9.86
C PHE A 37 -8.12 10.18 9.16
N PRO A 38 -7.37 10.86 8.26
CA PRO A 38 -7.82 12.13 7.69
C PRO A 38 -8.82 11.88 6.55
N VAL A 39 -10.04 11.43 6.90
CA VAL A 39 -11.12 11.17 5.92
C VAL A 39 -11.48 12.44 5.14
N GLU A 40 -11.26 13.60 5.70
CA GLU A 40 -11.43 14.92 5.08
C GLU A 40 -10.53 15.16 3.86
N LEU A 41 -9.45 14.40 3.69
CA LEU A 41 -8.62 14.42 2.48
C LEU A 41 -9.25 13.68 1.30
N GLN A 42 -10.20 12.77 1.55
CA GLN A 42 -10.79 11.94 0.50
C GLN A 42 -11.34 12.75 -0.69
N PRO A 43 -12.13 13.83 -0.49
CA PRO A 43 -12.61 14.65 -1.61
C PRO A 43 -11.48 15.30 -2.40
N LYS A 44 -10.44 15.79 -1.71
CA LYS A 44 -9.28 16.44 -2.36
C LYS A 44 -8.44 15.45 -3.17
N LEU A 45 -8.24 14.24 -2.64
CA LEU A 45 -7.58 13.14 -3.36
C LEU A 45 -8.40 12.71 -4.58
N ALA A 46 -9.72 12.70 -4.47
CA ALA A 46 -10.64 12.39 -5.56
C ALA A 46 -10.59 13.43 -6.68
N GLU A 47 -10.60 14.74 -6.35
CA GLU A 47 -10.48 15.85 -7.30
C GLU A 47 -9.19 15.78 -8.13
N LEU A 48 -8.11 15.29 -7.54
CA LEU A 48 -6.83 15.06 -8.22
C LEU A 48 -6.75 13.69 -8.95
N GLY A 49 -7.82 12.88 -8.95
CA GLY A 49 -7.85 11.56 -9.57
C GLY A 49 -7.01 10.50 -8.85
N LEU A 50 -6.52 10.78 -7.62
CA LEU A 50 -5.57 9.91 -6.91
C LEU A 50 -6.21 8.64 -6.34
N LEU A 51 -7.55 8.57 -6.30
CA LEU A 51 -8.30 7.38 -5.88
C LEU A 51 -8.70 6.49 -7.06
N GLY A 52 -8.43 6.90 -8.29
CA GLY A 52 -8.75 6.15 -9.51
C GLY A 52 -7.61 6.08 -10.52
N VAL A 53 -6.36 6.16 -10.08
CA VAL A 53 -5.17 6.32 -10.94
C VAL A 53 -5.13 5.27 -12.06
N LEU A 54 -5.32 3.99 -11.71
CA LEU A 54 -5.12 2.84 -12.60
C LEU A 54 -6.34 2.49 -13.48
N PHE A 55 -7.47 3.20 -13.33
CA PHE A 55 -8.72 2.79 -13.97
C PHE A 55 -9.13 3.75 -15.08
N PRO A 56 -9.75 3.20 -16.17
CA PRO A 56 -10.22 4.03 -17.27
C PRO A 56 -11.21 5.13 -16.85
N GLU A 57 -11.28 6.19 -17.65
CA GLU A 57 -12.21 7.30 -17.48
C GLU A 57 -13.67 6.86 -17.49
N ASP A 58 -14.01 5.79 -18.22
CA ASP A 58 -15.36 5.20 -18.27
C ASP A 58 -15.86 4.75 -16.89
N TYR A 59 -14.97 4.50 -15.93
CA TYR A 59 -15.30 4.22 -14.53
C TYR A 59 -15.02 5.40 -13.61
N GLY A 60 -14.68 6.58 -14.16
CA GLY A 60 -14.34 7.77 -13.38
C GLY A 60 -12.91 7.77 -12.84
N GLY A 61 -12.03 6.94 -13.39
CA GLY A 61 -10.60 6.91 -13.09
C GLY A 61 -9.78 7.90 -13.94
N ALA A 62 -8.46 7.94 -13.70
CA ALA A 62 -7.53 8.83 -14.39
C ALA A 62 -6.85 8.20 -15.62
N GLY A 63 -7.04 6.90 -15.86
CA GLY A 63 -6.49 6.20 -17.03
C GLY A 63 -4.97 6.11 -17.09
N MET A 64 -4.27 6.26 -15.97
CA MET A 64 -2.81 6.28 -15.87
C MET A 64 -2.24 4.86 -15.70
N GLY A 65 -0.91 4.74 -15.89
CA GLY A 65 -0.17 3.50 -15.70
C GLY A 65 0.43 3.34 -14.29
N TYR A 66 1.14 2.22 -14.12
CA TYR A 66 1.84 1.91 -12.86
C TYR A 66 3.06 2.81 -12.61
N VAL A 67 3.66 3.41 -13.66
CA VAL A 67 4.77 4.36 -13.49
C VAL A 67 4.26 5.63 -12.81
N GLU A 68 3.16 6.21 -13.30
CA GLU A 68 2.50 7.38 -12.69
C GLU A 68 1.99 7.04 -11.29
N TYR A 69 1.36 5.87 -11.14
CA TYR A 69 0.87 5.39 -9.85
C TYR A 69 1.99 5.27 -8.80
N ALA A 70 3.12 4.65 -9.17
CA ALA A 70 4.28 4.53 -8.27
C ALA A 70 4.86 5.92 -7.92
N THR A 71 4.90 6.85 -8.86
CA THR A 71 5.34 8.24 -8.65
C THR A 71 4.42 8.95 -7.65
N ILE A 72 3.11 8.79 -7.78
CA ILE A 72 2.11 9.36 -6.87
C ILE A 72 2.29 8.82 -5.45
N ILE A 73 2.41 7.49 -5.29
CA ILE A 73 2.60 6.88 -3.98
C ILE A 73 3.93 7.30 -3.35
N GLU A 74 5.00 7.41 -4.13
CA GLU A 74 6.29 7.91 -3.65
C GLU A 74 6.17 9.33 -3.08
N GLU A 75 5.55 10.26 -3.83
CA GLU A 75 5.45 11.67 -3.40
C GLU A 75 4.54 11.86 -2.18
N LEU A 76 3.40 11.17 -2.11
CA LEU A 76 2.56 11.16 -0.91
C LEU A 76 3.32 10.62 0.31
N SER A 77 4.02 9.50 0.12
CA SER A 77 4.72 8.81 1.21
C SER A 77 6.00 9.53 1.66
N ARG A 78 6.57 10.37 0.82
CA ARG A 78 7.69 11.27 1.17
C ARG A 78 7.28 12.22 2.29
N VAL A 79 6.01 12.63 2.31
CA VAL A 79 5.44 13.49 3.35
C VAL A 79 4.80 12.67 4.46
N ASP A 80 3.90 11.74 4.12
CA ASP A 80 3.26 10.85 5.09
C ASP A 80 2.96 9.46 4.53
N GLY A 81 3.66 8.46 5.05
CA GLY A 81 3.42 7.05 4.72
C GLY A 81 1.99 6.58 5.01
N SER A 82 1.29 7.20 5.98
CA SER A 82 -0.09 6.84 6.31
C SER A 82 -1.08 7.21 5.19
N VAL A 83 -0.92 8.36 4.58
CA VAL A 83 -1.71 8.78 3.41
C VAL A 83 -1.28 7.94 2.19
N GLY A 84 0.02 7.74 2.00
CA GLY A 84 0.53 6.91 0.91
C GLY A 84 -0.03 5.49 0.90
N ILE A 85 -0.02 4.78 2.04
CA ILE A 85 -0.58 3.42 2.14
C ILE A 85 -2.10 3.39 1.94
N SER A 86 -2.82 4.43 2.38
CA SER A 86 -4.26 4.54 2.17
C SER A 86 -4.60 4.60 0.69
N VAL A 87 -3.96 5.49 -0.07
CA VAL A 87 -4.14 5.58 -1.53
C VAL A 87 -3.67 4.30 -2.23
N ALA A 88 -2.56 3.72 -1.77
CA ALA A 88 -2.03 2.48 -2.32
C ALA A 88 -3.00 1.30 -2.16
N ALA A 89 -3.50 1.04 -0.96
CA ALA A 89 -4.40 -0.07 -0.69
C ALA A 89 -5.75 0.08 -1.41
N HIS A 90 -6.26 1.30 -1.50
CA HIS A 90 -7.50 1.61 -2.22
C HIS A 90 -7.37 1.27 -3.72
N ASN A 91 -6.33 1.75 -4.39
CA ASN A 91 -6.14 1.54 -5.83
C ASN A 91 -5.71 0.10 -6.15
N SER A 92 -4.59 -0.37 -5.57
CA SER A 92 -3.93 -1.60 -6.01
C SER A 92 -4.58 -2.88 -5.50
N LEU A 93 -5.35 -2.83 -4.41
CA LEU A 93 -5.95 -4.01 -3.81
C LEU A 93 -7.46 -4.11 -4.11
N CYS A 94 -8.30 -3.37 -3.41
CA CYS A 94 -9.76 -3.48 -3.54
C CYS A 94 -10.23 -3.14 -4.94
N SER A 95 -9.96 -1.92 -5.39
CA SER A 95 -10.44 -1.41 -6.69
C SER A 95 -9.86 -2.22 -7.85
N ASN A 96 -8.56 -2.56 -7.80
CA ASN A 96 -7.91 -3.35 -8.84
C ASN A 96 -8.42 -4.80 -8.88
N HIS A 97 -8.79 -5.41 -7.75
CA HIS A 97 -9.37 -6.75 -7.74
C HIS A 97 -10.73 -6.77 -8.49
N ILE A 98 -11.57 -5.77 -8.24
CA ILE A 98 -12.84 -5.61 -8.95
C ILE A 98 -12.59 -5.30 -10.44
N TYR A 99 -11.63 -4.44 -10.76
CA TYR A 99 -11.29 -4.10 -12.15
C TYR A 99 -10.85 -5.31 -12.97
N GLN A 100 -9.95 -6.13 -12.42
CA GLN A 100 -9.39 -7.26 -13.16
C GLN A 100 -10.33 -8.46 -13.28
N PHE A 101 -11.16 -8.73 -12.26
CA PHE A 101 -11.92 -9.97 -12.18
C PHE A 101 -13.43 -9.78 -12.09
N GLY A 102 -13.91 -8.56 -11.96
CA GLY A 102 -15.35 -8.24 -11.93
C GLY A 102 -16.01 -8.29 -13.31
N THR A 103 -17.30 -8.63 -13.32
CA THR A 103 -18.15 -8.45 -14.50
C THR A 103 -18.34 -6.96 -14.77
N GLU A 104 -18.88 -6.61 -15.94
CA GLU A 104 -19.16 -5.20 -16.27
C GLU A 104 -20.15 -4.58 -15.28
N GLU A 105 -21.17 -5.33 -14.88
CA GLU A 105 -22.14 -4.89 -13.88
C GLU A 105 -21.49 -4.62 -12.53
N GLN A 106 -20.55 -5.51 -12.10
CA GLN A 106 -19.80 -5.33 -10.87
C GLN A 106 -18.87 -4.12 -10.95
N LYS A 107 -18.23 -3.86 -12.08
CA LYS A 107 -17.38 -2.67 -12.28
C LYS A 107 -18.21 -1.39 -12.21
N GLN A 108 -19.36 -1.34 -12.87
CA GLN A 108 -20.25 -0.18 -12.77
C GLN A 108 -20.79 0.04 -11.35
N LYS A 109 -21.18 -1.06 -10.67
CA LYS A 109 -21.76 -0.99 -9.32
C LYS A 109 -20.71 -0.62 -8.27
N PHE A 110 -19.53 -1.24 -8.30
CA PHE A 110 -18.54 -1.16 -7.22
C PHE A 110 -17.29 -0.37 -7.59
N LEU A 111 -16.73 -0.55 -8.81
CA LEU A 111 -15.48 0.13 -9.18
C LEU A 111 -15.70 1.61 -9.48
N ALA A 112 -16.76 1.98 -10.21
CA ALA A 112 -16.97 3.38 -10.59
C ALA A 112 -17.07 4.34 -9.38
N PRO A 113 -17.80 4.03 -8.29
CA PRO A 113 -17.77 4.88 -7.11
C PRO A 113 -16.43 4.85 -6.37
N LEU A 114 -15.63 3.77 -6.43
CA LEU A 114 -14.29 3.70 -5.88
C LEU A 114 -13.32 4.55 -6.70
N ALA A 115 -13.29 4.37 -8.02
CA ALA A 115 -12.39 5.08 -8.93
C ALA A 115 -12.64 6.60 -8.95
N SER A 116 -13.91 7.01 -8.83
CA SER A 116 -14.26 8.44 -8.68
C SER A 116 -14.02 9.01 -7.27
N GLY A 117 -13.58 8.18 -6.32
CA GLY A 117 -13.32 8.58 -4.93
C GLY A 117 -14.56 8.89 -4.10
N LYS A 118 -15.77 8.55 -4.56
CA LYS A 118 -16.99 8.66 -3.77
C LYS A 118 -17.03 7.64 -2.65
N HIS A 119 -16.49 6.45 -2.89
CA HIS A 119 -16.38 5.35 -1.95
C HIS A 119 -14.92 5.04 -1.63
N LEU A 120 -14.67 4.49 -0.42
CA LEU A 120 -13.40 3.90 -0.05
C LEU A 120 -13.45 2.39 -0.13
N GLY A 121 -12.33 1.80 -0.56
CA GLY A 121 -12.16 0.36 -0.68
C GLY A 121 -11.31 -0.24 0.43
N ALA A 122 -11.70 -1.42 0.93
CA ALA A 122 -10.93 -2.27 1.82
C ALA A 122 -10.68 -3.64 1.18
N TRP A 123 -9.61 -4.34 1.61
CA TRP A 123 -9.26 -5.63 1.05
C TRP A 123 -8.80 -6.60 2.15
N GLY A 124 -9.47 -7.76 2.26
CA GLY A 124 -9.33 -8.71 3.34
C GLY A 124 -8.79 -10.08 2.92
N LEU A 125 -7.48 -10.33 3.11
CA LEU A 125 -6.87 -11.65 2.93
C LEU A 125 -6.44 -12.24 4.28
N THR A 126 -5.66 -11.49 5.06
CA THR A 126 -5.04 -11.92 6.32
C THR A 126 -6.07 -12.27 7.39
N GLU A 127 -5.83 -13.35 8.13
CA GLU A 127 -6.61 -13.76 9.29
C GLU A 127 -5.74 -13.92 10.53
N PRO A 128 -6.31 -14.01 11.74
CA PRO A 128 -5.53 -14.24 12.97
C PRO A 128 -4.57 -15.42 12.90
N SER A 129 -4.93 -16.47 12.13
CA SER A 129 -4.14 -17.70 11.98
C SER A 129 -3.52 -17.89 10.59
N ALA A 130 -3.69 -16.95 9.66
CA ALA A 130 -3.24 -17.04 8.26
C ALA A 130 -2.66 -15.70 7.78
N GLY A 131 -1.36 -15.54 7.95
CA GLY A 131 -0.58 -14.40 7.46
C GLY A 131 0.27 -14.79 6.26
N SER A 132 1.54 -15.18 6.49
CA SER A 132 2.46 -15.65 5.44
C SER A 132 1.95 -16.93 4.76
N ASP A 133 1.26 -17.82 5.48
CA ASP A 133 0.46 -18.89 4.89
C ASP A 133 -0.97 -18.41 4.60
N ALA A 134 -1.10 -17.59 3.55
CA ALA A 134 -2.39 -17.02 3.15
C ALA A 134 -3.39 -18.08 2.66
N SER A 135 -2.91 -19.25 2.23
CA SER A 135 -3.78 -20.37 1.83
C SER A 135 -4.47 -21.06 3.02
N GLY A 136 -3.96 -20.83 4.24
CA GLY A 136 -4.53 -21.33 5.49
C GLY A 136 -5.79 -20.60 5.99
N THR A 137 -6.43 -19.81 5.13
CA THR A 137 -7.65 -19.04 5.45
C THR A 137 -8.76 -19.94 6.01
N LYS A 138 -9.47 -19.45 7.03
CA LYS A 138 -10.52 -20.19 7.76
C LYS A 138 -11.90 -19.59 7.60
N THR A 139 -12.00 -18.34 7.21
CA THR A 139 -13.29 -17.68 6.86
C THR A 139 -13.98 -18.54 5.82
N THR A 140 -15.24 -18.92 6.07
CA THR A 140 -16.03 -19.82 5.21
C THR A 140 -17.14 -19.07 4.51
N ALA A 141 -17.48 -19.52 3.29
CA ALA A 141 -18.69 -19.13 2.58
C ALA A 141 -19.44 -20.42 2.22
N VAL A 142 -20.60 -20.61 2.84
CA VAL A 142 -21.45 -21.79 2.64
C VAL A 142 -22.61 -21.43 1.72
N ARG A 143 -22.85 -22.23 0.69
CA ARG A 143 -23.93 -22.03 -0.27
C ARG A 143 -25.29 -21.95 0.42
N SER A 144 -26.10 -20.96 0.03
CA SER A 144 -27.47 -20.74 0.50
C SER A 144 -28.35 -20.40 -0.70
N ASP A 145 -29.66 -20.27 -0.50
CA ASP A 145 -30.57 -19.89 -1.58
C ASP A 145 -30.29 -18.44 -2.03
N GLY A 146 -29.96 -18.27 -3.31
CA GLY A 146 -29.62 -16.99 -3.93
C GLY A 146 -28.28 -16.36 -3.50
N GLY A 147 -27.40 -17.12 -2.81
CA GLY A 147 -26.12 -16.56 -2.37
C GLY A 147 -25.32 -17.45 -1.43
N TRP A 148 -24.63 -16.82 -0.48
CA TRP A 148 -23.68 -17.44 0.43
C TRP A 148 -23.86 -16.91 1.85
N ILE A 149 -23.65 -17.75 2.84
CA ILE A 149 -23.53 -17.34 4.25
C ILE A 149 -22.04 -17.34 4.60
N VAL A 150 -21.50 -16.18 4.93
CA VAL A 150 -20.08 -16.00 5.25
C VAL A 150 -19.89 -15.86 6.75
N ASN A 151 -18.94 -16.63 7.29
CA ASN A 151 -18.55 -16.63 8.71
C ASN A 151 -17.04 -16.61 8.86
N GLY A 152 -16.51 -15.74 9.73
CA GLY A 152 -15.10 -15.62 10.03
C GLY A 152 -14.64 -14.19 10.31
N SER A 153 -13.34 -13.93 10.12
CA SER A 153 -12.79 -12.58 10.29
C SER A 153 -11.54 -12.37 9.45
N LYS A 154 -11.26 -11.11 9.12
CA LYS A 154 -9.99 -10.67 8.50
C LYS A 154 -9.30 -9.64 9.38
N ASN A 155 -7.97 -9.71 9.47
CA ASN A 155 -7.17 -8.85 10.34
C ASN A 155 -6.28 -7.90 9.53
N PHE A 156 -5.95 -6.77 10.16
CA PHE A 156 -5.06 -5.74 9.62
C PHE A 156 -5.58 -5.13 8.31
N ILE A 157 -6.88 -4.87 8.27
CA ILE A 157 -7.55 -4.34 7.07
C ILE A 157 -7.49 -2.82 7.09
N THR A 158 -6.82 -2.25 6.08
CA THR A 158 -6.83 -0.80 5.84
C THR A 158 -8.23 -0.35 5.43
N HIS A 159 -8.68 0.77 5.97
CA HIS A 159 -10.03 1.36 5.78
C HIS A 159 -11.19 0.51 6.33
N ALA A 160 -10.93 -0.47 7.19
CA ALA A 160 -11.98 -1.39 7.67
C ALA A 160 -13.22 -0.69 8.26
N ILE A 161 -13.06 0.47 8.90
CA ILE A 161 -14.15 1.23 9.53
C ILE A 161 -14.84 2.18 8.54
N HIS A 162 -14.05 2.80 7.65
CA HIS A 162 -14.55 3.84 6.74
C HIS A 162 -14.93 3.30 5.35
N ALA A 163 -14.42 2.12 4.96
CA ALA A 163 -14.70 1.58 3.64
C ALA A 163 -16.18 1.35 3.37
N ASP A 164 -16.60 1.73 2.17
CA ASP A 164 -17.96 1.48 1.65
C ASP A 164 -18.03 0.12 0.96
N THR A 165 -16.90 -0.35 0.41
CA THR A 165 -16.77 -1.62 -0.31
C THR A 165 -15.55 -2.38 0.22
N CYS A 166 -15.72 -3.68 0.52
CA CYS A 166 -14.65 -4.56 0.94
C CYS A 166 -14.61 -5.81 0.06
N VAL A 167 -13.45 -6.11 -0.51
CA VAL A 167 -13.22 -7.42 -1.16
C VAL A 167 -12.53 -8.34 -0.16
N ALA A 168 -13.11 -9.52 0.12
CA ALA A 168 -12.50 -10.49 1.03
C ALA A 168 -12.60 -11.92 0.51
N MET A 169 -11.59 -12.73 0.84
CA MET A 169 -11.47 -14.12 0.46
C MET A 169 -12.12 -15.03 1.51
N ALA A 170 -12.89 -16.05 1.07
CA ALA A 170 -13.48 -17.05 1.93
C ALA A 170 -13.42 -18.44 1.29
N VAL A 171 -13.37 -19.48 2.12
CA VAL A 171 -13.35 -20.90 1.70
C VAL A 171 -14.76 -21.32 1.30
N THR A 172 -14.93 -21.66 0.03
CA THR A 172 -16.17 -22.24 -0.53
C THR A 172 -16.10 -23.77 -0.59
N ASP A 173 -14.88 -24.34 -0.75
CA ASP A 173 -14.67 -25.80 -0.75
C ASP A 173 -13.33 -26.17 -0.09
N ARG A 174 -13.37 -26.66 1.15
CA ARG A 174 -12.16 -27.08 1.89
C ARG A 174 -11.39 -28.20 1.24
N SER A 175 -12.07 -29.09 0.51
CA SER A 175 -11.43 -30.28 -0.09
C SER A 175 -10.45 -29.89 -1.20
N LYS A 176 -10.61 -28.71 -1.80
CA LYS A 176 -9.78 -28.19 -2.90
C LYS A 176 -8.60 -27.33 -2.44
N HIS A 177 -8.39 -27.18 -1.14
CA HIS A 177 -7.32 -26.33 -0.57
C HIS A 177 -7.35 -24.90 -1.15
N SER A 178 -6.23 -24.37 -1.67
CA SER A 178 -6.17 -23.04 -2.26
C SER A 178 -7.08 -22.82 -3.46
N LYS A 179 -7.47 -23.89 -4.17
CA LYS A 179 -8.45 -23.87 -5.27
C LYS A 179 -9.92 -23.89 -4.80
N GLY A 180 -10.16 -23.91 -3.53
CA GLY A 180 -11.48 -23.80 -2.91
C GLY A 180 -11.69 -22.48 -2.17
N ILE A 181 -10.89 -21.47 -2.46
CA ILE A 181 -11.02 -20.11 -1.91
C ILE A 181 -11.58 -19.20 -3.00
N SER A 182 -12.68 -18.51 -2.69
CA SER A 182 -13.35 -17.56 -3.57
C SER A 182 -13.23 -16.13 -3.02
N ALA A 183 -13.39 -15.13 -3.87
CA ALA A 183 -13.44 -13.73 -3.49
C ALA A 183 -14.87 -13.20 -3.53
N PHE A 184 -15.22 -12.35 -2.58
CA PHE A 184 -16.55 -11.76 -2.46
C PHE A 184 -16.45 -10.25 -2.24
N VAL A 185 -17.46 -9.52 -2.75
CA VAL A 185 -17.63 -8.08 -2.50
C VAL A 185 -18.64 -7.90 -1.38
N PHE A 186 -18.23 -7.20 -0.32
CA PHE A 186 -19.07 -6.80 0.80
C PHE A 186 -19.31 -5.30 0.75
N GLU A 187 -20.54 -4.90 1.03
CA GLU A 187 -20.96 -3.49 1.08
C GLU A 187 -21.19 -3.06 2.53
N LYS A 188 -20.83 -1.83 2.83
CA LYS A 188 -21.10 -1.24 4.14
C LYS A 188 -22.58 -1.33 4.50
N GLY A 189 -22.88 -1.78 5.70
CA GLY A 189 -24.25 -1.94 6.17
C GLY A 189 -24.88 -3.31 5.89
N MET A 190 -24.18 -4.22 5.20
CA MET A 190 -24.64 -5.61 5.12
C MET A 190 -24.78 -6.22 6.52
N LYS A 191 -25.92 -6.88 6.78
CA LYS A 191 -26.16 -7.56 8.06
C LYS A 191 -25.11 -8.66 8.27
N GLY A 192 -24.49 -8.67 9.44
CA GLY A 192 -23.43 -9.64 9.77
C GLY A 192 -22.03 -9.26 9.25
N PHE A 193 -21.85 -8.14 8.58
CA PHE A 193 -20.56 -7.57 8.21
C PHE A 193 -20.29 -6.31 9.03
N SER A 194 -19.22 -6.31 9.81
CA SER A 194 -18.87 -5.17 10.67
C SER A 194 -17.36 -5.04 10.90
N PRO A 195 -16.85 -3.81 11.04
CA PRO A 195 -15.50 -3.60 11.54
C PRO A 195 -15.42 -3.89 13.04
N SER A 196 -14.25 -4.30 13.49
CA SER A 196 -13.93 -4.50 14.90
C SER A 196 -13.03 -3.36 15.41
N LYS A 197 -12.34 -3.59 16.52
CA LYS A 197 -11.49 -2.61 17.17
C LYS A 197 -10.34 -2.15 16.26
N LYS A 198 -10.13 -0.81 16.21
CA LYS A 198 -8.97 -0.19 15.55
C LYS A 198 -7.66 -0.64 16.20
N GLU A 199 -6.66 -0.95 15.39
CA GLU A 199 -5.34 -1.35 15.85
C GLU A 199 -4.50 -0.15 16.31
N ASN A 200 -3.83 -0.29 17.46
CA ASN A 200 -2.83 0.66 17.93
C ASN A 200 -1.45 0.22 17.41
N LYS A 201 -0.98 0.84 16.35
CA LYS A 201 0.19 0.42 15.59
C LYS A 201 1.47 1.14 15.99
N LEU A 202 2.62 0.56 15.67
CA LEU A 202 3.95 1.15 15.80
C LEU A 202 4.08 2.40 14.92
N GLY A 203 3.77 2.28 13.64
CA GLY A 203 3.85 3.32 12.61
C GLY A 203 2.62 3.33 11.71
N LEU A 204 2.63 4.21 10.69
CA LEU A 204 1.48 4.47 9.81
C LEU A 204 0.19 4.68 10.63
N ARG A 205 0.32 5.44 11.71
CA ARG A 205 -0.71 5.53 12.76
C ARG A 205 -1.94 6.30 12.31
N ALA A 206 -1.77 7.22 11.35
CA ALA A 206 -2.86 7.94 10.70
C ALA A 206 -3.57 7.14 9.60
N SER A 207 -3.03 5.99 9.16
CA SER A 207 -3.76 5.04 8.32
C SER A 207 -4.65 4.16 9.19
N GLU A 208 -5.96 4.21 8.97
CA GLU A 208 -6.88 3.36 9.70
C GLU A 208 -6.64 1.88 9.38
N THR A 209 -6.58 1.08 10.42
CA THR A 209 -6.43 -0.37 10.31
C THR A 209 -7.25 -1.04 11.41
N ALA A 210 -8.13 -1.96 11.03
CA ALA A 210 -8.92 -2.75 11.98
C ALA A 210 -9.14 -4.17 11.44
N SER A 211 -9.78 -5.01 12.25
CA SER A 211 -10.31 -6.28 11.76
C SER A 211 -11.72 -6.08 11.20
N VAL A 212 -12.13 -6.95 10.28
CA VAL A 212 -13.52 -7.11 9.86
C VAL A 212 -14.03 -8.47 10.27
N VAL A 213 -15.30 -8.53 10.67
CA VAL A 213 -15.95 -9.74 11.18
C VAL A 213 -17.18 -10.05 10.32
N PHE A 214 -17.37 -11.33 10.05
CA PHE A 214 -18.51 -11.89 9.32
C PHE A 214 -19.24 -12.85 10.25
N GLU A 215 -20.51 -12.55 10.58
CA GLU A 215 -21.37 -13.33 11.47
C GLU A 215 -22.69 -13.62 10.75
N ASP A 216 -22.82 -14.82 10.21
CA ASP A 216 -23.94 -15.21 9.36
C ASP A 216 -24.27 -14.16 8.28
N CYS A 217 -23.20 -13.61 7.68
CA CYS A 217 -23.34 -12.56 6.67
C CYS A 217 -23.80 -13.15 5.35
N PHE A 218 -25.04 -12.82 4.95
CA PHE A 218 -25.55 -13.20 3.64
C PHE A 218 -24.95 -12.33 2.54
N VAL A 219 -24.34 -12.98 1.55
CA VAL A 219 -23.75 -12.35 0.36
C VAL A 219 -24.46 -12.90 -0.88
N PRO A 220 -25.11 -12.06 -1.68
CA PRO A 220 -25.82 -12.51 -2.87
C PRO A 220 -24.87 -13.05 -3.93
N ASP A 221 -25.37 -13.91 -4.83
CA ASP A 221 -24.57 -14.52 -5.89
C ASP A 221 -23.85 -13.50 -6.78
N GLU A 222 -24.47 -12.39 -7.04
CA GLU A 222 -23.94 -11.28 -7.85
C GLU A 222 -22.70 -10.60 -7.22
N ASN A 223 -22.43 -10.83 -5.93
CA ASN A 223 -21.27 -10.30 -5.23
C ASN A 223 -20.11 -11.31 -5.18
N LEU A 224 -20.22 -12.51 -5.76
CA LEU A 224 -19.09 -13.39 -6.01
C LEU A 224 -18.17 -12.72 -7.05
N LEU A 225 -16.93 -12.46 -6.69
CA LEU A 225 -15.97 -11.75 -7.56
C LEU A 225 -15.10 -12.74 -8.32
N GLY A 226 -15.22 -12.75 -9.64
CA GLY A 226 -14.56 -13.73 -10.50
C GLY A 226 -15.23 -15.12 -10.40
N GLU A 227 -14.49 -16.18 -10.69
CA GLU A 227 -14.99 -17.56 -10.66
C GLU A 227 -14.84 -18.16 -9.26
N GLU A 228 -15.79 -19.03 -8.87
CA GLU A 228 -15.71 -19.79 -7.63
C GLU A 228 -14.44 -20.64 -7.59
N GLY A 229 -13.71 -20.57 -6.47
CA GLY A 229 -12.47 -21.32 -6.25
C GLY A 229 -11.20 -20.63 -6.80
N LEU A 230 -11.31 -19.54 -7.56
CA LEU A 230 -10.15 -18.80 -8.10
C LEU A 230 -9.73 -17.59 -7.24
N GLY A 231 -10.44 -17.28 -6.16
CA GLY A 231 -10.18 -16.08 -5.35
C GLY A 231 -8.76 -16.02 -4.78
N PHE A 232 -8.14 -17.15 -4.43
CA PHE A 232 -6.75 -17.15 -3.97
C PHE A 232 -5.76 -16.84 -5.10
N VAL A 233 -5.97 -17.42 -6.28
CA VAL A 233 -5.09 -17.17 -7.45
C VAL A 233 -5.18 -15.71 -7.86
N ASN A 234 -6.40 -15.18 -7.95
CA ASN A 234 -6.67 -13.79 -8.26
C ASN A 234 -6.02 -12.86 -7.22
N ALA A 235 -6.15 -13.17 -5.93
CA ALA A 235 -5.50 -12.41 -4.86
C ALA A 235 -3.95 -12.36 -5.00
N MET A 236 -3.32 -13.47 -5.40
CA MET A 236 -1.87 -13.49 -5.64
C MET A 236 -1.46 -12.62 -6.84
N GLU A 237 -2.29 -12.54 -7.86
CA GLU A 237 -2.07 -11.65 -9.03
C GLU A 237 -2.23 -10.17 -8.65
N ILE A 238 -3.24 -9.85 -7.84
CA ILE A 238 -3.43 -8.50 -7.28
C ILE A 238 -2.22 -8.07 -6.46
N LEU A 239 -1.67 -8.94 -5.63
CA LEU A 239 -0.48 -8.66 -4.83
C LEU A 239 0.78 -8.38 -5.65
N ASP A 240 0.87 -8.84 -6.91
CA ASP A 240 2.01 -8.48 -7.77
C ASP A 240 2.03 -6.96 -8.09
N GLY A 241 0.85 -6.35 -8.26
CA GLY A 241 0.69 -4.88 -8.34
C GLY A 241 0.91 -4.19 -7.00
N GLY A 242 0.36 -4.74 -5.92
CA GLY A 242 0.52 -4.24 -4.55
C GLY A 242 1.97 -4.16 -4.10
N ARG A 243 2.83 -5.10 -4.51
CA ARG A 243 4.28 -5.04 -4.20
C ARG A 243 4.98 -3.83 -4.84
N ILE A 244 4.51 -3.36 -6.00
CA ILE A 244 5.03 -2.13 -6.62
C ILE A 244 4.65 -0.93 -5.75
N SER A 245 3.41 -0.85 -5.27
CA SER A 245 2.98 0.26 -4.41
C SER A 245 3.67 0.26 -3.04
N ILE A 246 3.95 -0.92 -2.44
CA ILE A 246 4.74 -0.98 -1.20
C ILE A 246 6.20 -0.59 -1.44
N ALA A 247 6.77 -0.90 -2.61
CA ALA A 247 8.10 -0.41 -2.97
C ALA A 247 8.10 1.12 -3.09
N ALA A 248 7.09 1.72 -3.73
CA ALA A 248 6.92 3.16 -3.85
C ALA A 248 6.72 3.85 -2.49
N LEU A 249 5.88 3.27 -1.62
CA LEU A 249 5.71 3.70 -0.22
C LEU A 249 7.04 3.74 0.52
N ALA A 250 7.82 2.67 0.41
CA ALA A 250 9.11 2.54 1.09
C ALA A 250 10.15 3.55 0.55
N VAL A 251 10.21 3.75 -0.78
CA VAL A 251 11.07 4.76 -1.40
C VAL A 251 10.66 6.16 -0.96
N GLY A 252 9.37 6.46 -0.91
CA GLY A 252 8.86 7.76 -0.44
C GLY A 252 9.25 8.04 1.01
N ILE A 253 9.01 7.09 1.92
CA ILE A 253 9.41 7.21 3.34
C ILE A 253 10.93 7.41 3.47
N ALA A 254 11.73 6.65 2.73
CA ALA A 254 13.20 6.81 2.72
C ALA A 254 13.61 8.19 2.20
N GLN A 255 12.97 8.69 1.14
CA GLN A 255 13.23 10.00 0.57
C GLN A 255 12.91 11.12 1.57
N GLY A 256 11.76 11.06 2.25
CA GLY A 256 11.38 12.03 3.27
C GLY A 256 12.36 12.05 4.46
N ALA A 257 12.76 10.87 4.94
CA ALA A 257 13.77 10.73 5.99
C ALA A 257 15.13 11.31 5.57
N PHE A 258 15.56 11.04 4.34
CA PHE A 258 16.79 11.58 3.76
C PHE A 258 16.77 13.10 3.65
N GLU A 259 15.69 13.68 3.09
CA GLU A 259 15.56 15.14 2.95
C GLU A 259 15.57 15.84 4.32
N SER A 260 14.93 15.25 5.33
CA SER A 260 15.00 15.74 6.71
C SER A 260 16.43 15.72 7.24
N ALA A 261 17.17 14.62 7.02
CA ALA A 261 18.55 14.48 7.45
C ALA A 261 19.50 15.47 6.76
N VAL A 262 19.34 15.68 5.45
CA VAL A 262 20.14 16.66 4.68
C VAL A 262 19.92 18.07 5.23
N ARG A 263 18.68 18.49 5.40
CA ARG A 263 18.32 19.81 5.92
C ARG A 263 18.92 20.04 7.31
N TYR A 264 18.68 19.10 8.21
CA TYR A 264 19.20 19.17 9.56
C TYR A 264 20.74 19.21 9.58
N ALA A 265 21.43 18.43 8.74
CA ALA A 265 22.89 18.41 8.68
C ALA A 265 23.49 19.74 8.22
N GLN A 266 22.76 20.50 7.37
CA GLN A 266 23.18 21.83 6.90
C GLN A 266 22.95 22.92 7.96
N GLU A 267 21.93 22.78 8.79
CA GLU A 267 21.55 23.79 9.80
C GLU A 267 22.25 23.56 11.14
N ARG A 268 22.38 22.30 11.57
CA ARG A 268 22.96 21.94 12.86
C ARG A 268 24.45 22.19 12.90
N GLN A 269 24.91 22.95 13.88
CA GLN A 269 26.35 23.25 14.08
C GLN A 269 26.87 22.51 15.32
N GLN A 270 28.05 21.92 15.19
CA GLN A 270 28.87 21.40 16.25
C GLN A 270 30.36 21.61 15.91
N PHE A 271 31.21 21.77 16.93
CA PHE A 271 32.63 22.06 16.75
C PHE A 271 32.90 23.29 15.85
N GLY A 272 31.99 24.28 15.89
CA GLY A 272 32.12 25.55 15.18
C GLY A 272 31.72 25.56 13.71
N LYS A 273 31.11 24.47 13.19
CA LYS A 273 30.68 24.39 11.78
C LYS A 273 29.44 23.49 11.61
N PRO A 274 28.73 23.58 10.47
CA PRO A 274 27.66 22.66 10.14
C PRO A 274 28.11 21.20 10.17
N ILE A 275 27.25 20.29 10.68
CA ILE A 275 27.64 18.88 10.75
C ILE A 275 27.76 18.23 9.37
N SER A 276 27.17 18.80 8.32
CA SER A 276 27.36 18.39 6.92
C SER A 276 28.81 18.51 6.42
N GLU A 277 29.68 19.25 7.13
CA GLU A 277 31.10 19.36 6.78
C GLU A 277 31.96 18.22 7.35
N PHE A 278 31.37 17.32 8.16
CA PHE A 278 32.10 16.15 8.67
C PHE A 278 31.96 14.96 7.72
N GLN A 279 33.08 14.34 7.34
CA GLN A 279 33.09 13.22 6.38
C GLN A 279 32.18 12.06 6.82
N ALA A 280 32.10 11.77 8.13
CA ALA A 280 31.23 10.72 8.64
C ALA A 280 29.75 10.97 8.32
N ILE A 281 29.30 12.23 8.31
CA ILE A 281 27.94 12.62 7.91
C ILE A 281 27.80 12.56 6.39
N GLN A 282 28.79 13.06 5.64
CA GLN A 282 28.79 13.02 4.17
C GLN A 282 28.72 11.58 3.64
N PHE A 283 29.43 10.63 4.25
CA PHE A 283 29.36 9.21 3.85
C PHE A 283 27.98 8.63 4.09
N LYS A 284 27.35 8.89 5.24
CA LYS A 284 25.98 8.48 5.51
C LYS A 284 25.01 9.03 4.47
N LEU A 285 25.04 10.32 4.18
CA LEU A 285 24.17 10.95 3.18
C LEU A 285 24.41 10.40 1.77
N SER A 286 25.66 10.14 1.38
CA SER A 286 25.99 9.49 0.10
C SER A 286 25.42 8.08 -0.01
N ASP A 287 25.56 7.26 1.03
CA ASP A 287 25.04 5.89 1.07
C ASP A 287 23.51 5.89 1.03
N MET A 288 22.85 6.78 1.79
CA MET A 288 21.41 6.94 1.79
C MET A 288 20.89 7.30 0.38
N ALA A 289 21.47 8.32 -0.27
CA ALA A 289 21.10 8.74 -1.61
C ALA A 289 21.24 7.61 -2.64
N THR A 290 22.37 6.91 -2.62
CA THR A 290 22.66 5.80 -3.54
C THR A 290 21.67 4.65 -3.38
N GLN A 291 21.33 4.29 -2.13
CA GLN A 291 20.39 3.20 -1.85
C GLN A 291 18.96 3.56 -2.26
N ILE A 292 18.52 4.81 -2.05
CA ILE A 292 17.21 5.30 -2.47
C ILE A 292 17.10 5.26 -4.00
N ASP A 293 18.12 5.74 -4.70
CA ASP A 293 18.11 5.77 -6.16
C ASP A 293 18.07 4.35 -6.77
N ALA A 294 18.86 3.44 -6.24
CA ALA A 294 18.83 2.03 -6.62
C ALA A 294 17.44 1.39 -6.38
N ALA A 295 16.79 1.68 -5.24
CA ALA A 295 15.46 1.19 -4.92
C ALA A 295 14.40 1.76 -5.88
N ARG A 296 14.49 3.05 -6.19
CA ARG A 296 13.61 3.74 -7.15
C ARG A 296 13.70 3.14 -8.54
N LEU A 297 14.91 2.87 -9.03
CA LEU A 297 15.12 2.23 -10.33
C LEU A 297 14.52 0.81 -10.39
N LEU A 298 14.64 0.02 -9.32
CA LEU A 298 14.00 -1.30 -9.24
C LEU A 298 12.47 -1.19 -9.26
N MET A 299 11.91 -0.22 -8.55
CA MET A 299 10.48 0.06 -8.50
C MET A 299 9.96 0.47 -9.88
N TYR A 300 10.57 1.48 -10.53
CA TYR A 300 10.14 1.93 -11.85
C TYR A 300 10.30 0.85 -12.92
N ARG A 301 11.34 0.01 -12.84
CA ARG A 301 11.46 -1.15 -13.71
C ARG A 301 10.27 -2.09 -13.59
N ALA A 302 9.83 -2.38 -12.36
CA ALA A 302 8.69 -3.27 -12.14
C ALA A 302 7.38 -2.61 -12.64
N ALA A 303 7.18 -1.32 -12.37
CA ALA A 303 6.05 -0.54 -12.84
C ALA A 303 5.97 -0.52 -14.38
N TRP A 304 7.05 -0.14 -15.05
CA TRP A 304 7.15 -0.14 -16.50
C TRP A 304 6.86 -1.52 -17.13
N MET A 305 7.37 -2.58 -16.51
CA MET A 305 7.08 -3.94 -16.98
C MET A 305 5.59 -4.28 -16.88
N LYS A 306 4.92 -3.84 -15.81
CA LYS A 306 3.48 -4.06 -15.62
C LYS A 306 2.68 -3.30 -16.67
N ASP A 307 3.02 -2.04 -16.96
CA ASP A 307 2.38 -1.22 -18.00
C ASP A 307 2.53 -1.82 -19.39
N ASN A 308 3.63 -2.55 -19.63
CA ASN A 308 3.88 -3.24 -20.90
C ASN A 308 3.35 -4.70 -20.91
N GLY A 309 2.42 -5.05 -20.03
CA GLY A 309 1.78 -6.38 -19.98
C GLY A 309 2.73 -7.55 -19.68
N LYS A 310 3.91 -7.27 -19.10
CA LYS A 310 4.91 -8.29 -18.79
C LYS A 310 4.64 -8.89 -17.41
N LYS A 311 4.97 -10.16 -17.22
CA LYS A 311 4.95 -10.80 -15.90
C LYS A 311 5.97 -10.12 -14.99
N THR A 312 5.51 -9.64 -13.82
CA THR A 312 6.32 -8.83 -12.89
C THR A 312 6.61 -9.51 -11.56
N THR A 313 6.08 -10.70 -11.28
CA THR A 313 6.17 -11.39 -9.98
C THR A 313 7.57 -11.34 -9.36
N LYS A 314 8.63 -11.64 -10.13
CA LYS A 314 10.00 -11.56 -9.67
C LYS A 314 10.46 -10.12 -9.44
N GLN A 315 10.23 -9.22 -10.38
CA GLN A 315 10.72 -7.83 -10.33
C GLN A 315 10.00 -7.02 -9.27
N SER A 316 8.69 -7.17 -9.11
CA SER A 316 7.93 -6.52 -8.05
C SER A 316 8.37 -7.00 -6.66
N SER A 317 8.65 -8.32 -6.52
CA SER A 317 9.21 -8.87 -5.27
C SER A 317 10.61 -8.34 -4.97
N MET A 318 11.48 -8.22 -5.99
CA MET A 318 12.82 -7.62 -5.82
C MET A 318 12.75 -6.14 -5.43
N ALA A 319 11.90 -5.37 -6.09
CA ALA A 319 11.69 -3.95 -5.78
C ALA A 319 11.18 -3.77 -4.35
N LYS A 320 10.14 -4.51 -3.97
CA LYS A 320 9.56 -4.47 -2.62
C LYS A 320 10.56 -4.86 -1.56
N LEU A 321 11.29 -5.95 -1.74
CA LEU A 321 12.29 -6.44 -0.80
C LEU A 321 13.37 -5.38 -0.55
N PHE A 322 13.99 -4.90 -1.62
CA PHE A 322 15.10 -3.97 -1.52
C PHE A 322 14.65 -2.62 -0.95
N ALA A 323 13.58 -2.02 -1.51
CA ALA A 323 13.05 -0.75 -1.04
C ALA A 323 12.64 -0.78 0.44
N SER A 324 11.97 -1.85 0.88
CA SER A 324 11.55 -1.99 2.28
C SER A 324 12.72 -2.06 3.26
N GLU A 325 13.76 -2.83 2.92
CA GLU A 325 14.91 -2.99 3.81
C GLU A 325 15.76 -1.73 3.87
N ILE A 326 15.96 -1.05 2.73
CA ILE A 326 16.72 0.22 2.74
C ILE A 326 15.94 1.35 3.40
N SER A 327 14.61 1.36 3.30
CA SER A 327 13.79 2.39 3.94
C SER A 327 13.98 2.40 5.46
N VAL A 328 14.00 1.23 6.09
CA VAL A 328 14.28 1.10 7.54
C VAL A 328 15.69 1.62 7.85
N LYS A 329 16.71 1.22 7.07
CA LYS A 329 18.10 1.62 7.27
C LYS A 329 18.28 3.13 7.09
N VAL A 330 17.72 3.70 6.03
CA VAL A 330 17.81 5.14 5.74
C VAL A 330 17.14 5.96 6.85
N SER A 331 15.95 5.52 7.31
CA SER A 331 15.26 6.20 8.41
C SER A 331 16.02 6.11 9.74
N GLU A 332 16.69 4.98 10.02
CA GLU A 332 17.56 4.82 11.18
C GLU A 332 18.77 5.77 11.11
N GLU A 333 19.40 5.90 9.94
CA GLU A 333 20.52 6.84 9.75
C GLU A 333 20.06 8.30 9.85
N ALA A 334 18.82 8.61 9.44
CA ALA A 334 18.24 9.94 9.64
C ALA A 334 18.09 10.27 11.14
N ILE A 335 17.60 9.33 11.96
CA ILE A 335 17.56 9.48 13.42
C ILE A 335 18.98 9.72 13.95
N GLN A 336 19.97 8.93 13.52
CA GLN A 336 21.35 9.02 13.97
C GLN A 336 22.00 10.38 13.62
N ILE A 337 21.71 10.94 12.43
CA ILE A 337 22.19 12.26 12.00
C ILE A 337 21.59 13.37 12.87
N HIS A 338 20.31 13.27 13.26
CA HIS A 338 19.67 14.22 14.17
C HIS A 338 20.15 14.09 15.61
N GLY A 339 20.81 12.99 15.98
CA GLY A 339 21.26 12.73 17.35
C GLY A 339 20.13 12.70 18.34
N GLY A 340 20.27 13.38 19.50
CA GLY A 340 19.24 13.41 20.53
C GLY A 340 17.88 13.95 20.05
N TYR A 341 17.87 14.90 19.14
CA TYR A 341 16.65 15.42 18.53
C TYR A 341 15.93 14.41 17.64
N GLY A 342 16.66 13.50 16.99
CA GLY A 342 16.07 12.41 16.22
C GLY A 342 15.31 11.38 17.06
N TYR A 343 15.53 11.39 18.38
CA TYR A 343 14.85 10.51 19.34
C TYR A 343 13.63 11.15 20.02
N THR A 344 13.31 12.38 19.63
CA THR A 344 12.14 13.13 20.12
C THR A 344 11.10 13.29 19.02
N LYS A 345 9.84 13.52 19.40
CA LYS A 345 8.74 13.74 18.44
C LYS A 345 8.70 15.16 17.84
N ASP A 346 9.63 16.03 18.23
CA ASP A 346 9.74 17.38 17.69
C ASP A 346 10.28 17.39 16.24
N TYR A 347 10.89 16.27 15.82
CA TYR A 347 11.43 16.05 14.49
C TYR A 347 10.90 14.75 13.88
N PRO A 348 10.69 14.69 12.56
CA PRO A 348 10.01 13.58 11.91
C PRO A 348 10.82 12.26 11.74
N PRO A 349 12.16 12.16 11.93
CA PRO A 349 12.90 10.93 11.63
C PRO A 349 12.42 9.70 12.38
N GLU A 350 12.01 9.84 13.65
CA GLU A 350 11.50 8.73 14.44
C GLU A 350 10.20 8.16 13.85
N LYS A 351 9.32 9.04 13.28
CA LYS A 351 8.11 8.65 12.61
C LYS A 351 8.42 7.89 11.31
N TYR A 352 9.33 8.40 10.48
CA TYR A 352 9.74 7.69 9.25
C TYR A 352 10.26 6.28 9.56
N TRP A 353 11.04 6.12 10.62
CA TRP A 353 11.55 4.80 11.03
C TRP A 353 10.43 3.85 11.47
N ARG A 354 9.47 4.33 12.25
CA ARG A 354 8.30 3.54 12.67
C ARG A 354 7.44 3.13 11.46
N ASP A 355 7.22 4.04 10.55
CA ASP A 355 6.43 3.84 9.33
C ASP A 355 7.12 2.86 8.37
N ALA A 356 8.44 3.02 8.14
CA ALA A 356 9.23 2.15 7.28
C ALA A 356 9.16 0.67 7.68
N LYS A 357 9.01 0.38 8.98
CA LYS A 357 8.99 -0.99 9.47
C LYS A 357 7.86 -1.83 8.89
N LEU A 358 6.69 -1.23 8.64
CA LEU A 358 5.58 -1.96 8.01
C LEU A 358 5.97 -2.50 6.64
N CYS A 359 6.74 -1.76 5.86
CA CYS A 359 7.12 -2.15 4.49
C CYS A 359 7.84 -3.51 4.44
N THR A 360 8.53 -3.92 5.51
CA THR A 360 9.18 -5.24 5.60
C THR A 360 8.22 -6.38 5.97
N ILE A 361 6.97 -6.07 6.35
CA ILE A 361 5.98 -7.02 6.89
C ILE A 361 4.76 -7.12 5.98
N GLY A 362 4.14 -6.00 5.62
CA GLY A 362 2.91 -5.92 4.84
C GLY A 362 3.07 -6.44 3.41
N GLU A 363 1.99 -6.97 2.84
CA GLU A 363 1.91 -7.56 1.50
C GLU A 363 2.97 -8.64 1.21
N GLY A 364 3.22 -9.47 2.22
CA GLY A 364 4.25 -10.52 2.23
C GLY A 364 5.58 -10.03 2.81
N THR A 365 6.02 -10.69 3.88
CA THR A 365 7.25 -10.32 4.58
C THR A 365 8.49 -10.37 3.68
N SER A 366 9.60 -9.77 4.11
CA SER A 366 10.88 -9.85 3.40
C SER A 366 11.31 -11.30 3.12
N GLU A 367 11.00 -12.24 4.01
CA GLU A 367 11.24 -13.66 3.84
C GLU A 367 10.38 -14.25 2.72
N ILE A 368 9.09 -13.90 2.67
CA ILE A 368 8.18 -14.30 1.59
C ILE A 368 8.65 -13.76 0.24
N GLN A 369 9.12 -12.51 0.16
CA GLN A 369 9.68 -11.98 -1.08
C GLN A 369 10.90 -12.79 -1.54
N ARG A 370 11.80 -13.20 -0.63
CA ARG A 370 12.96 -14.04 -0.94
C ARG A 370 12.53 -15.42 -1.46
N ILE A 371 11.51 -16.03 -0.86
CA ILE A 371 10.94 -17.31 -1.33
C ILE A 371 10.38 -17.16 -2.75
N ILE A 372 9.63 -16.08 -3.03
CA ILE A 372 9.05 -15.83 -4.36
C ILE A 372 10.16 -15.64 -5.40
N ILE A 373 11.15 -14.80 -5.11
CA ILE A 373 12.29 -14.54 -6.00
C ILE A 373 13.03 -15.84 -6.31
N ALA A 374 13.35 -16.64 -5.29
CA ALA A 374 14.05 -17.91 -5.45
C ALA A 374 13.24 -18.89 -6.31
N ARG A 375 11.92 -18.99 -6.07
CA ARG A 375 11.02 -19.84 -6.84
C ARG A 375 10.98 -19.43 -8.31
N GLU A 376 10.91 -18.13 -8.62
CA GLU A 376 10.89 -17.64 -10.00
C GLU A 376 12.26 -17.81 -10.71
N LEU A 377 13.37 -17.80 -9.97
CA LEU A 377 14.69 -18.10 -10.52
C LEU A 377 14.87 -19.59 -10.84
N LEU A 378 14.38 -20.47 -9.98
CA LEU A 378 14.58 -21.93 -10.08
C LEU A 378 13.55 -22.62 -11.00
N ARG A 379 12.46 -21.96 -11.39
CA ARG A 379 11.46 -22.49 -12.35
C ARG A 379 11.95 -22.56 -13.78
N HIS A 380 13.05 -21.92 -14.12
CA HIS A 380 13.61 -21.82 -15.47
C HIS A 380 14.90 -22.65 -15.65
N THR A 381 15.22 -23.51 -14.68
CA THR A 381 16.21 -24.58 -14.79
C THR A 381 15.55 -25.95 -14.83
#